data_fe1acf009f6f4174c3d0520dd56bb537
#
_entry.id   fe1acf009f6f4174c3d0520dd56bb537
#
_cell.length_a   1.000
_cell.length_b   1.000
_cell.length_c   1.000
_cell.angle_alpha   90.00
_cell.angle_beta   90.00
_cell.angle_gamma   90.00
#
_symmetry.space_group_name_H-M   'P 1'
#
loop_
_entity.id
_entity.type
_entity.pdbx_description
1 polymer ?
#
loop_
_entity_poly.entity_id
_entity_poly.type
_entity_poly.pdbx_seq_one_letter_code
_entity_poly.pdbx_strand_id
1 'polypeptide(L)'
;DMFTRVIVDGGHRFDEIPRGYSGKLFLEVIPRSFPVKVKAGLSLNQLRVAHVTSHTLGKQGLEIKYKNNPILFDRSGFAIPFDQVKVEGGVYVGVDVSGDQPDSIVAYKAKTNSNVIDLSKIRHYKAEEFWEPIYRPKKNRLILEPESFYIMMSKEKICIWPDWLAEMIAYEPNSGELRTHYAGFFDS
;
A
#
# COMPACT_ATOMS: atom_id res chain seq x y z
N ASP A 1 7.17 9.22 -2.52
CA ASP A 1 6.14 8.97 -1.51
C ASP A 1 5.78 10.25 -0.76
N MET A 2 4.53 10.39 -0.44
CA MET A 2 3.99 11.53 0.28
C MET A 2 2.92 11.02 1.25
N PHE A 3 3.08 11.33 2.51
CA PHE A 3 2.08 11.02 3.52
C PHE A 3 1.05 12.14 3.56
N THR A 4 -0.22 11.78 3.52
CA THR A 4 -1.33 12.73 3.66
C THR A 4 -2.34 12.18 4.63
N ARG A 5 -2.88 13.01 5.51
CA ARG A 5 -4.00 12.66 6.38
C ARG A 5 -4.95 13.81 6.60
N VAL A 6 -6.21 13.47 6.78
CA VAL A 6 -7.28 14.44 6.99
C VAL A 6 -7.43 14.77 8.47
N ILE A 7 -7.57 16.06 8.75
CA ILE A 7 -7.91 16.62 10.06
C ILE A 7 -9.22 17.38 9.92
N VAL A 8 -10.13 17.20 10.85
CA VAL A 8 -11.42 17.93 10.91
C VAL A 8 -11.61 18.59 12.28
N ASP A 9 -12.27 19.73 12.29
CA ASP A 9 -12.61 20.41 13.54
C ASP A 9 -13.51 19.53 14.42
N GLY A 10 -13.16 19.39 15.69
CA GLY A 10 -13.87 18.52 16.63
C GLY A 10 -13.70 17.02 16.38
N GLY A 11 -12.86 16.62 15.43
CA GLY A 11 -12.52 15.22 15.20
C GLY A 11 -11.52 14.71 16.25
N HIS A 12 -11.65 13.44 16.64
CA HIS A 12 -10.75 12.76 17.57
C HIS A 12 -9.86 11.72 16.90
N ARG A 13 -10.04 11.52 15.59
CA ARG A 13 -9.29 10.55 14.76
C ARG A 13 -8.85 11.20 13.46
N PHE A 14 -7.69 10.82 13.00
CA PHE A 14 -7.23 11.16 11.67
C PHE A 14 -7.94 10.30 10.62
N ASP A 15 -8.11 10.85 9.42
CA ASP A 15 -8.70 10.16 8.25
C ASP A 15 -10.15 9.71 8.44
N GLU A 16 -10.81 10.16 9.51
CA GLU A 16 -12.22 9.88 9.77
C GLU A 16 -13.00 11.21 9.85
N ILE A 17 -14.06 11.30 9.06
CA ILE A 17 -14.97 12.43 9.09
C ILE A 17 -16.20 12.02 9.92
N PRO A 18 -16.48 12.69 11.06
CA PRO A 18 -17.60 12.33 11.93
C PRO A 18 -18.95 12.45 11.22
N ARG A 19 -19.92 11.67 11.66
CA ARG A 19 -21.31 11.77 11.18
C ARG A 19 -21.87 13.17 11.42
N GLY A 20 -22.56 13.70 10.40
CA GLY A 20 -23.14 15.03 10.47
C GLY A 20 -22.16 16.18 10.35
N TYR A 21 -20.88 15.89 10.08
CA TYR A 21 -19.89 16.94 9.85
C TYR A 21 -20.24 17.78 8.63
N SER A 22 -20.18 19.09 8.80
CA SER A 22 -20.30 20.08 7.73
C SER A 22 -19.25 21.16 7.95
N GLY A 23 -18.25 21.25 7.07
CA GLY A 23 -17.14 22.19 7.23
C GLY A 23 -16.02 21.93 6.27
N LYS A 24 -14.90 22.60 6.48
CA LYS A 24 -13.67 22.40 5.71
C LYS A 24 -12.89 21.20 6.20
N LEU A 25 -12.21 20.52 5.27
CA LEU A 25 -11.22 19.49 5.60
C LEU A 25 -9.84 20.10 5.52
N PHE A 26 -9.01 19.77 6.49
CA PHE A 26 -7.60 20.17 6.52
C PHE A 26 -6.75 18.94 6.21
N LEU A 27 -5.68 19.14 5.43
CA LEU A 27 -4.74 18.08 5.09
C LEU A 27 -3.38 18.38 5.73
N GLU A 28 -2.89 17.43 6.52
CA GLU A 28 -1.48 17.36 6.83
C GLU A 28 -0.78 16.63 5.69
N VAL A 29 0.25 17.25 5.12
CA VAL A 29 0.98 16.74 3.96
C VAL A 29 2.46 16.70 4.27
N ILE A 30 3.06 15.52 4.22
CA ILE A 30 4.49 15.30 4.51
C ILE A 30 5.12 14.56 3.32
N PRO A 31 5.90 15.25 2.45
CA PRO A 31 6.73 14.57 1.46
C PRO A 31 7.78 13.70 2.16
N ARG A 32 7.94 12.45 1.72
CA ARG A 32 8.82 11.46 2.35
C ARG A 32 10.04 11.09 1.51
N SER A 33 9.85 10.97 0.21
CA SER A 33 10.89 10.44 -0.69
C SER A 33 11.47 11.52 -1.60
N PHE A 34 10.63 12.38 -2.16
CA PHE A 34 11.02 13.38 -3.16
C PHE A 34 10.44 14.73 -2.83
N PRO A 35 11.14 15.83 -3.17
CA PRO A 35 10.52 17.14 -3.17
C PRO A 35 9.41 17.19 -4.21
N VAL A 36 8.24 17.68 -3.82
CA VAL A 36 7.05 17.74 -4.68
C VAL A 36 6.56 19.16 -4.83
N LYS A 37 6.11 19.50 -6.03
CA LYS A 37 5.42 20.74 -6.34
C LYS A 37 3.94 20.47 -6.51
N VAL A 38 3.12 21.13 -5.72
CA VAL A 38 1.67 21.09 -5.79
C VAL A 38 1.09 22.34 -6.43
N LYS A 39 -0.09 22.21 -7.03
CA LYS A 39 -0.84 23.29 -7.64
C LYS A 39 -2.25 23.31 -7.06
N ALA A 40 -2.85 24.47 -6.95
CA ALA A 40 -4.24 24.61 -6.56
C ALA A 40 -5.15 23.76 -7.45
N GLY A 41 -6.10 23.04 -6.83
CA GLY A 41 -7.01 22.12 -7.51
C GLY A 41 -6.50 20.70 -7.71
N LEU A 42 -5.26 20.37 -7.32
CA LEU A 42 -4.81 18.97 -7.31
C LEU A 42 -5.46 18.20 -6.16
N SER A 43 -5.95 17.01 -6.47
CA SER A 43 -6.46 16.07 -5.47
C SER A 43 -5.29 15.30 -4.86
N LEU A 44 -5.13 15.41 -3.54
CA LEU A 44 -4.09 14.69 -2.79
C LEU A 44 -4.67 13.56 -1.95
N ASN A 45 -5.99 13.56 -1.69
CA ASN A 45 -6.69 12.54 -0.94
C ASN A 45 -7.97 12.15 -1.67
N GLN A 46 -8.46 10.96 -1.38
CA GLN A 46 -9.73 10.44 -1.87
C GLN A 46 -10.68 10.27 -0.69
N LEU A 47 -11.91 10.74 -0.82
CA LEU A 47 -12.96 10.52 0.16
C LEU A 47 -13.74 9.25 -0.19
N ARG A 48 -13.82 8.34 0.77
CA ARG A 48 -14.68 7.17 0.70
C ARG A 48 -15.84 7.33 1.67
N VAL A 49 -17.05 7.08 1.19
CA VAL A 49 -18.25 7.04 2.03
C VAL A 49 -18.63 5.60 2.28
N ALA A 50 -18.65 5.18 3.55
CA ALA A 50 -19.02 3.83 3.95
C ALA A 50 -20.39 3.81 4.65
N HIS A 51 -21.20 2.79 4.36
CA HIS A 51 -22.45 2.56 5.09
C HIS A 51 -22.15 1.85 6.41
N VAL A 52 -22.96 2.12 7.44
CA VAL A 52 -22.78 1.55 8.80
C VAL A 52 -22.85 0.02 8.86
N THR A 53 -23.41 -0.64 7.85
CA THR A 53 -23.50 -2.10 7.74
C THR A 53 -22.32 -2.74 7.00
N SER A 54 -21.33 -1.96 6.57
CA SER A 54 -20.10 -2.50 5.99
C SER A 54 -19.30 -3.22 7.08
N HIS A 55 -19.03 -4.51 6.88
CA HIS A 55 -18.29 -5.33 7.83
C HIS A 55 -17.01 -5.88 7.22
N THR A 56 -15.92 -5.80 7.97
CA THR A 56 -14.69 -6.53 7.64
C THR A 56 -14.91 -8.03 7.91
N LEU A 57 -14.49 -8.88 6.97
CA LEU A 57 -14.57 -10.32 7.13
C LEU A 57 -13.60 -10.80 8.21
N GLY A 58 -14.13 -11.44 9.26
CA GLY A 58 -13.32 -12.18 10.21
C GLY A 58 -12.78 -13.48 9.58
N LYS A 59 -11.85 -14.15 10.29
CA LYS A 59 -11.17 -15.37 9.80
C LYS A 59 -12.14 -16.44 9.26
N GLN A 60 -13.20 -16.74 9.99
CA GLN A 60 -14.19 -17.75 9.58
C GLN A 60 -14.95 -17.33 8.31
N GLY A 61 -15.40 -16.08 8.24
CA GLY A 61 -16.08 -15.56 7.06
C GLY A 61 -15.18 -15.55 5.84
N LEU A 62 -13.92 -15.20 6.03
CA LEU A 62 -12.91 -15.24 4.99
C LEU A 62 -12.65 -16.67 4.51
N GLU A 63 -12.52 -17.65 5.41
CA GLU A 63 -12.30 -19.05 5.05
C GLU A 63 -13.42 -19.60 4.17
N ILE A 64 -14.68 -19.36 4.54
CA ILE A 64 -15.83 -19.79 3.77
C ILE A 64 -15.82 -19.18 2.35
N LYS A 65 -15.53 -17.91 2.26
CA LYS A 65 -15.47 -17.20 0.95
C LYS A 65 -14.27 -17.63 0.13
N TYR A 66 -13.10 -17.80 0.76
CA TYR A 66 -11.85 -18.15 0.09
C TYR A 66 -11.91 -19.49 -0.63
N LYS A 67 -12.64 -20.47 -0.10
CA LYS A 67 -12.78 -21.80 -0.73
C LYS A 67 -13.37 -21.73 -2.15
N ASN A 68 -14.29 -20.80 -2.38
CA ASN A 68 -14.91 -20.61 -3.69
C ASN A 68 -14.23 -19.50 -4.51
N ASN A 69 -13.65 -18.53 -3.81
CA ASN A 69 -13.06 -17.34 -4.39
C ASN A 69 -11.68 -17.07 -3.74
N PRO A 70 -10.63 -17.80 -4.14
CA PRO A 70 -9.28 -17.56 -3.65
C PRO A 70 -8.82 -16.15 -3.98
N ILE A 71 -8.12 -15.50 -3.05
CA ILE A 71 -7.57 -14.15 -3.23
C ILE A 71 -6.05 -14.13 -3.35
N LEU A 72 -5.36 -15.19 -2.90
CA LEU A 72 -3.92 -15.33 -3.05
C LEU A 72 -3.56 -16.44 -4.02
N PHE A 73 -2.63 -16.15 -4.88
CA PHE A 73 -2.11 -17.06 -5.88
C PHE A 73 -0.58 -17.08 -5.81
N ASP A 74 -0.01 -18.22 -6.11
CA ASP A 74 1.43 -18.35 -6.22
C ASP A 74 1.95 -17.66 -7.51
N ARG A 75 3.26 -17.68 -7.69
CA ARG A 75 3.91 -17.08 -8.86
C ARG A 75 3.44 -17.70 -10.18
N SER A 76 3.11 -18.98 -10.19
CA SER A 76 2.61 -19.71 -11.36
C SER A 76 1.14 -19.43 -11.65
N GLY A 77 0.44 -18.79 -10.72
CA GLY A 77 -0.99 -18.46 -10.86
C GLY A 77 -1.92 -19.52 -10.28
N PHE A 78 -1.41 -20.49 -9.53
CA PHE A 78 -2.24 -21.43 -8.79
C PHE A 78 -2.70 -20.83 -7.48
N ALA A 79 -3.96 -21.07 -7.13
CA ALA A 79 -4.53 -20.60 -5.86
C ALA A 79 -3.78 -21.25 -4.68
N ILE A 80 -3.40 -20.43 -3.72
CA ILE A 80 -2.76 -20.92 -2.48
C ILE A 80 -3.86 -21.48 -1.59
N PRO A 81 -3.76 -22.73 -1.11
CA PRO A 81 -4.74 -23.34 -0.20
C PRO A 81 -4.88 -22.52 1.08
N PHE A 82 -6.11 -22.41 1.62
CA PHE A 82 -6.38 -21.55 2.77
C PHE A 82 -5.60 -21.93 4.03
N ASP A 83 -5.30 -23.20 4.22
CA ASP A 83 -4.50 -23.73 5.33
C ASP A 83 -3.02 -23.26 5.28
N GLN A 84 -2.55 -22.82 4.13
CA GLN A 84 -1.23 -22.22 3.93
C GLN A 84 -1.25 -20.68 4.04
N VAL A 85 -2.44 -20.06 4.15
CA VAL A 85 -2.61 -18.62 4.25
C VAL A 85 -2.55 -18.20 5.72
N LYS A 86 -1.62 -17.30 6.06
CA LYS A 86 -1.60 -16.70 7.39
C LYS A 86 -2.71 -15.65 7.49
N VAL A 87 -3.64 -15.85 8.42
CA VAL A 87 -4.76 -14.95 8.70
C VAL A 87 -4.79 -14.58 10.17
N GLU A 88 -4.58 -13.30 10.48
CA GLU A 88 -4.61 -12.76 11.84
C GLU A 88 -5.00 -11.28 11.76
N GLY A 89 -6.28 -10.97 11.92
CA GLY A 89 -6.83 -9.62 11.69
C GLY A 89 -6.84 -9.17 10.23
N GLY A 90 -6.21 -9.93 9.32
CA GLY A 90 -6.11 -9.71 7.88
C GLY A 90 -5.36 -10.86 7.23
N VAL A 91 -5.21 -10.80 5.91
CA VAL A 91 -4.41 -11.77 5.12
C VAL A 91 -3.00 -11.23 4.98
N TYR A 92 -2.01 -12.03 5.36
CA TYR A 92 -0.60 -11.65 5.24
C TYR A 92 -0.09 -11.96 3.83
N VAL A 93 0.64 -11.02 3.28
CA VAL A 93 1.38 -11.18 2.02
C VAL A 93 2.87 -11.01 2.27
N GLY A 94 3.68 -11.82 1.61
CA GLY A 94 5.13 -11.77 1.71
C GLY A 94 5.74 -10.77 0.72
N VAL A 95 7.02 -10.44 0.92
CA VAL A 95 7.80 -9.69 -0.07
C VAL A 95 8.57 -10.63 -0.98
N ASP A 96 8.67 -10.29 -2.26
CA ASP A 96 9.48 -11.02 -3.22
C ASP A 96 10.84 -10.36 -3.40
N VAL A 97 11.87 -11.03 -2.92
CA VAL A 97 13.28 -10.67 -3.15
C VAL A 97 14.04 -11.71 -3.98
N SER A 98 13.32 -12.70 -4.51
CA SER A 98 13.92 -13.79 -5.29
C SER A 98 13.87 -13.55 -6.79
N GLY A 99 12.89 -12.82 -7.30
CA GLY A 99 12.72 -12.58 -8.73
C GLY A 99 12.58 -13.88 -9.55
N ASP A 100 12.30 -13.76 -10.83
CA ASP A 100 12.17 -14.90 -11.75
C ASP A 100 13.49 -15.31 -12.38
N GLN A 101 14.38 -14.34 -12.62
CA GLN A 101 15.68 -14.53 -13.26
C GLN A 101 16.82 -14.01 -12.36
N PRO A 102 18.07 -14.40 -12.61
CA PRO A 102 19.22 -13.91 -11.84
C PRO A 102 19.40 -12.38 -11.87
N ASP A 103 18.97 -11.73 -12.93
CA ASP A 103 19.06 -10.29 -13.18
C ASP A 103 17.72 -9.55 -12.94
N SER A 104 16.73 -10.22 -12.33
CA SER A 104 15.45 -9.60 -12.01
C SER A 104 15.62 -8.42 -11.06
N ILE A 105 14.92 -7.32 -11.35
CA ILE A 105 14.73 -6.23 -10.39
C ILE A 105 13.71 -6.67 -9.37
N VAL A 106 14.07 -6.66 -8.08
CA VAL A 106 13.22 -7.11 -6.97
C VAL A 106 12.72 -5.95 -6.10
N ALA A 107 13.34 -4.78 -6.25
CA ALA A 107 12.93 -3.57 -5.54
C ALA A 107 13.44 -2.32 -6.27
N TYR A 108 12.90 -1.18 -5.89
CA TYR A 108 13.44 0.13 -6.22
C TYR A 108 13.68 0.91 -4.94
N LYS A 109 14.83 1.57 -4.83
CA LYS A 109 15.16 2.51 -3.77
C LYS A 109 14.98 3.93 -4.27
N ALA A 110 14.34 4.79 -3.50
CA ALA A 110 14.24 6.20 -3.81
C ALA A 110 15.63 6.86 -3.75
N LYS A 111 15.97 7.63 -4.77
CA LYS A 111 17.20 8.43 -4.78
C LYS A 111 17.11 9.57 -3.77
N THR A 112 18.17 9.80 -3.04
CA THR A 112 18.39 11.06 -2.33
C THR A 112 18.73 12.16 -3.34
N ASN A 113 18.42 13.41 -3.04
CA ASN A 113 18.75 14.56 -3.92
C ASN A 113 18.17 14.48 -5.34
N SER A 114 16.96 13.97 -5.49
CA SER A 114 16.26 13.95 -6.77
C SER A 114 15.77 15.33 -7.18
N ASN A 115 15.43 15.47 -8.47
CA ASN A 115 14.72 16.67 -8.97
C ASN A 115 13.33 16.79 -8.33
N VAL A 116 12.73 17.99 -8.41
CA VAL A 116 11.36 18.24 -7.93
C VAL A 116 10.35 17.55 -8.85
N ILE A 117 9.42 16.82 -8.28
CA ILE A 117 8.27 16.26 -9.00
C ILE A 117 7.13 17.27 -9.00
N ASP A 118 6.75 17.77 -10.17
CA ASP A 118 5.54 18.56 -10.36
C ASP A 118 4.34 17.59 -10.53
N LEU A 119 3.51 17.50 -9.51
CA LEU A 119 2.37 16.56 -9.49
C LEU A 119 1.29 16.90 -10.53
N SER A 120 1.33 18.06 -11.16
CA SER A 120 0.42 18.39 -12.28
C SER A 120 0.81 17.74 -13.59
N LYS A 121 2.00 17.15 -13.68
CA LYS A 121 2.55 16.52 -14.89
C LYS A 121 2.40 15.01 -14.84
N ILE A 122 1.36 14.49 -15.47
CA ILE A 122 1.07 13.05 -15.51
C ILE A 122 1.98 12.38 -16.54
N ARG A 123 2.60 11.21 -16.18
CA ARG A 123 3.47 10.40 -17.05
C ARG A 123 4.60 11.17 -17.72
N HIS A 124 5.12 12.21 -17.06
CA HIS A 124 6.12 13.12 -17.60
C HIS A 124 7.54 12.69 -17.30
N TYR A 125 7.75 12.13 -16.11
CA TYR A 125 9.08 11.78 -15.59
C TYR A 125 9.45 10.34 -15.91
N LYS A 126 10.76 10.09 -16.08
CA LYS A 126 11.29 8.74 -16.20
C LYS A 126 11.59 8.18 -14.82
N ALA A 127 11.32 6.90 -14.61
CA ALA A 127 11.55 6.24 -13.32
C ALA A 127 13.03 6.33 -12.88
N GLU A 128 13.96 6.21 -13.83
CA GLU A 128 15.40 6.21 -13.58
C GLU A 128 15.91 7.55 -13.03
N GLU A 129 15.16 8.62 -13.17
CA GLU A 129 15.53 9.92 -12.60
C GLU A 129 15.37 9.94 -11.07
N PHE A 130 14.45 9.11 -10.54
CA PHE A 130 14.03 9.12 -9.14
C PHE A 130 14.35 7.83 -8.39
N TRP A 131 14.51 6.72 -9.11
CA TRP A 131 14.61 5.39 -8.52
C TRP A 131 15.90 4.69 -8.93
N GLU A 132 16.49 3.98 -7.98
CA GLU A 132 17.59 3.05 -8.18
C GLU A 132 17.05 1.63 -8.19
N PRO A 133 17.23 0.85 -9.28
CA PRO A 133 16.81 -0.53 -9.31
C PRO A 133 17.69 -1.38 -8.39
N ILE A 134 17.08 -2.27 -7.65
CA ILE A 134 17.75 -3.27 -6.83
C ILE A 134 17.54 -4.63 -7.49
N TYR A 135 18.64 -5.23 -7.92
CA TYR A 135 18.64 -6.53 -8.55
C TYR A 135 18.62 -7.65 -7.51
N ARG A 136 18.20 -8.83 -7.95
CA ARG A 136 18.11 -10.02 -7.11
C ARG A 136 19.39 -10.25 -6.30
N PRO A 137 19.33 -10.27 -4.97
CA PRO A 137 20.50 -10.52 -4.13
C PRO A 137 20.88 -12.00 -4.13
N LYS A 138 22.19 -12.31 -4.08
CA LYS A 138 22.72 -13.69 -4.16
C LYS A 138 22.13 -14.67 -3.12
N LYS A 139 21.67 -14.20 -1.97
CA LYS A 139 21.11 -15.02 -0.88
C LYS A 139 19.62 -14.78 -0.65
N ASN A 140 18.92 -14.17 -1.60
CA ASN A 140 17.52 -13.76 -1.45
C ASN A 140 17.26 -12.98 -0.13
N ARG A 141 18.20 -12.11 0.23
CA ARG A 141 18.13 -11.26 1.43
C ARG A 141 18.49 -9.84 1.03
N LEU A 142 17.59 -8.92 1.29
CA LEU A 142 17.78 -7.49 1.07
C LEU A 142 17.94 -6.79 2.42
N ILE A 143 18.94 -5.93 2.52
CA ILE A 143 19.13 -5.04 3.67
C ILE A 143 18.45 -3.72 3.32
N LEU A 144 17.52 -3.30 4.16
CA LEU A 144 16.86 -2.00 4.04
C LEU A 144 17.57 -1.02 4.98
N GLU A 145 18.02 0.09 4.42
CA GLU A 145 18.70 1.14 5.18
C GLU A 145 17.69 2.04 5.88
N PRO A 146 18.00 2.53 7.09
CA PRO A 146 17.18 3.55 7.75
C PRO A 146 16.98 4.78 6.86
N GLU A 147 15.86 5.49 7.08
CA GLU A 147 15.51 6.75 6.37
C GLU A 147 15.47 6.65 4.85
N SER A 148 15.47 5.43 4.32
CA SER A 148 15.34 5.16 2.89
C SER A 148 13.96 4.62 2.56
N PHE A 149 13.46 4.99 1.39
CA PHE A 149 12.16 4.51 0.91
C PHE A 149 12.36 3.48 -0.20
N TYR A 150 11.61 2.37 -0.10
CA TYR A 150 11.69 1.26 -1.04
C TYR A 150 10.31 0.91 -1.59
N ILE A 151 10.25 0.56 -2.87
CA ILE A 151 9.10 -0.08 -3.50
C ILE A 151 9.47 -1.54 -3.75
N MET A 152 8.65 -2.45 -3.24
CA MET A 152 8.86 -3.90 -3.36
C MET A 152 7.57 -4.55 -3.84
N MET A 153 7.69 -5.71 -4.48
CA MET A 153 6.54 -6.51 -4.91
C MET A 153 6.14 -7.53 -3.84
N SER A 154 4.86 -7.88 -3.81
CA SER A 154 4.40 -9.04 -3.05
C SER A 154 4.87 -10.33 -3.72
N LYS A 155 5.14 -11.34 -2.91
CA LYS A 155 5.46 -12.70 -3.35
C LYS A 155 4.25 -13.37 -3.97
N GLU A 156 3.09 -13.16 -3.39
CA GLU A 156 1.81 -13.68 -3.84
C GLU A 156 1.18 -12.71 -4.86
N LYS A 157 0.52 -13.25 -5.86
CA LYS A 157 -0.42 -12.50 -6.70
C LYS A 157 -1.74 -12.38 -5.97
N ILE A 158 -2.42 -11.25 -6.10
CA ILE A 158 -3.67 -10.95 -5.41
C ILE A 158 -4.77 -10.79 -6.45
N CYS A 159 -5.94 -11.40 -6.17
CA CYS A 159 -7.16 -11.18 -6.93
C CYS A 159 -8.26 -10.71 -5.98
N ILE A 160 -8.76 -9.51 -6.19
CA ILE A 160 -9.93 -8.99 -5.46
C ILE A 160 -11.13 -9.16 -6.39
N TRP A 161 -12.15 -9.84 -5.89
CA TRP A 161 -13.35 -10.16 -6.66
C TRP A 161 -14.31 -8.96 -6.71
N PRO A 162 -15.16 -8.85 -7.74
CA PRO A 162 -15.98 -7.64 -7.98
C PRO A 162 -16.81 -7.15 -6.79
N ASP A 163 -17.30 -8.06 -5.95
CA ASP A 163 -18.14 -7.71 -4.79
C ASP A 163 -17.32 -7.44 -3.51
N TRP A 164 -16.00 -7.41 -3.62
CA TRP A 164 -15.09 -7.27 -2.50
C TRP A 164 -14.27 -6.00 -2.63
N LEU A 165 -13.88 -5.51 -1.46
CA LEU A 165 -12.94 -4.44 -1.30
C LEU A 165 -11.85 -4.90 -0.34
N ALA A 166 -10.60 -4.55 -0.62
CA ALA A 166 -9.49 -4.82 0.27
C ALA A 166 -8.72 -3.54 0.59
N GLU A 167 -8.27 -3.45 1.83
CA GLU A 167 -7.43 -2.37 2.31
C GLU A 167 -6.10 -2.97 2.80
N MET A 168 -5.00 -2.34 2.40
CA MET A 168 -3.68 -2.69 2.94
C MET A 168 -3.50 -2.03 4.30
N ILE A 169 -3.21 -2.82 5.32
CA ILE A 169 -2.92 -2.35 6.67
C ILE A 169 -1.46 -2.64 7.04
N ALA A 170 -0.93 -1.87 7.99
CA ALA A 170 0.41 -2.11 8.49
C ALA A 170 0.54 -3.48 9.15
N TYR A 171 1.67 -4.16 8.91
CA TYR A 171 2.01 -5.39 9.59
C TYR A 171 2.17 -5.13 11.10
N GLU A 172 1.43 -5.86 11.90
CA GLU A 172 1.54 -5.91 13.37
C GLU A 172 1.75 -4.55 14.04
N PRO A 173 0.75 -3.63 14.00
CA PRO A 173 0.90 -2.27 14.54
C PRO A 173 1.30 -2.23 16.03
N ASN A 174 1.02 -3.31 16.77
CA ASN A 174 1.31 -3.41 18.19
C ASN A 174 2.75 -3.86 18.50
N SER A 175 3.50 -4.34 17.51
CA SER A 175 4.86 -4.85 17.69
C SER A 175 5.95 -3.80 17.52
N GLY A 176 5.58 -2.54 17.30
CA GLY A 176 6.51 -1.43 17.09
C GLY A 176 6.20 -0.60 15.84
N GLU A 177 7.02 0.42 15.58
CA GLU A 177 6.80 1.36 14.49
C GLU A 177 7.25 0.87 13.10
N LEU A 178 7.18 -0.41 12.80
CA LEU A 178 7.41 -0.88 11.44
C LEU A 178 6.18 -0.52 10.59
N ARG A 179 6.11 0.73 10.18
CA ARG A 179 5.02 1.24 9.34
C ARG A 179 5.35 0.96 7.88
N THR A 180 4.71 -0.05 7.33
CA THR A 180 4.51 -0.08 5.88
C THR A 180 3.47 0.99 5.55
N HIS A 181 3.78 1.87 4.59
CA HIS A 181 2.83 2.88 4.14
C HIS A 181 1.63 2.22 3.44
N TYR A 182 0.48 2.80 3.64
CA TYR A 182 -0.72 2.45 2.90
C TYR A 182 -0.45 2.62 1.41
N ALA A 183 -0.47 1.52 0.68
CA ALA A 183 -0.20 1.55 -0.75
C ALA A 183 -1.46 1.81 -1.60
N GLY A 184 -2.62 1.92 -0.99
CA GLY A 184 -3.87 2.22 -1.65
C GLY A 184 -4.98 1.20 -1.36
N PHE A 185 -6.13 1.46 -1.94
CA PHE A 185 -7.29 0.58 -1.90
C PHE A 185 -7.34 -0.22 -3.20
N PHE A 186 -7.81 -1.44 -3.10
CA PHE A 186 -8.13 -2.26 -4.26
C PHE A 186 -9.65 -2.22 -4.45
N ASP A 187 -10.09 -1.43 -5.41
CA ASP A 187 -11.48 -1.33 -5.83
C ASP A 187 -11.73 -2.24 -7.03
N SER A 188 -12.90 -2.83 -7.09
CA SER A 188 -13.38 -3.57 -8.27
C SER A 188 -14.01 -2.63 -9.28
#